data_0b387ed4f4fa21720a610230f5345857
#
_entry.id   0b387ed4f4fa21720a610230f5345857
#
_cell.length_a   1.000
_cell.length_b   1.000
_cell.length_c   1.000
_cell.angle_alpha   90.00
_cell.angle_beta   90.00
_cell.angle_gamma   90.00
#
_symmetry.space_group_name_H-M   'P 1'
#
loop_
_entity.id
_entity.type
_entity.pdbx_description
1 polymer ?
#
loop_
_entity_poly.entity_id
_entity_poly.type
_entity_poly.pdbx_seq_one_letter_code
_entity_poly.pdbx_strand_id
1 'polypeptide(L)'
;MIQELREYSQSFLFKLLLGVICVTFVVSFGVGSFGDRKEVIAKVNGREILLKDYRKAYQNRLQSLRQQFGENADAFAEQINLRQRVFEQMIDQELLAIEAENMNLEATDLELQEEIRNQPYFQKDGNFDFETYNTVLSQNRIVRQEYEDSLREELKVRKLKKLIGVGLLVSSNEVDEMYQLENQKIQIGYLHFDPQVFIPGVVIKDGEVRQYFEENRDA
;
A
#
# COMPACT_ATOMS: atom_id res chain seq x y z
N MET A 1 61.33 20.77 -1.39
CA MET A 1 59.85 20.78 -1.67
C MET A 1 59.00 20.14 -0.56
N ILE A 2 59.27 18.94 -0.09
CA ILE A 2 58.46 18.29 0.99
C ILE A 2 58.68 18.90 2.38
N GLN A 3 59.86 19.45 2.66
CA GLN A 3 60.18 20.08 3.95
C GLN A 3 59.53 21.47 4.07
N GLU A 4 59.42 22.26 3.01
CA GLU A 4 58.73 23.57 3.02
C GLU A 4 57.22 23.42 3.25
N LEU A 5 56.57 22.38 2.70
CA LEU A 5 55.17 22.07 2.94
C LEU A 5 54.93 21.70 4.44
N ARG A 6 55.92 21.12 5.11
CA ARG A 6 55.81 20.74 6.50
C ARG A 6 55.93 21.92 7.48
N GLU A 7 56.70 22.96 7.15
CA GLU A 7 56.76 24.20 7.94
C GLU A 7 55.49 25.03 7.81
N TYR A 8 54.93 25.14 6.58
CA TYR A 8 53.65 25.82 6.38
C TYR A 8 52.46 25.13 7.08
N SER A 9 52.48 23.80 7.24
CA SER A 9 51.41 23.06 7.94
C SER A 9 51.38 23.33 9.44
N GLN A 10 52.47 23.88 10.03
CA GLN A 10 52.53 24.27 11.46
C GLN A 10 52.12 25.73 11.70
N SER A 11 51.94 26.52 10.65
CA SER A 11 51.48 27.89 10.76
C SER A 11 50.06 27.97 11.34
N PHE A 12 49.85 28.81 12.29
CA PHE A 12 48.53 29.08 12.90
C PHE A 12 47.51 29.49 11.84
N LEU A 13 47.94 30.29 10.82
CA LEU A 13 47.10 30.68 9.67
C LEU A 13 46.62 29.50 8.83
N PHE A 14 47.46 28.49 8.60
CA PHE A 14 47.08 27.28 7.85
C PHE A 14 46.03 26.43 8.61
N LYS A 15 46.21 26.27 9.94
CA LYS A 15 45.27 25.58 10.80
C LYS A 15 43.91 26.31 10.88
N LEU A 16 43.96 27.64 10.91
CA LEU A 16 42.75 28.48 10.92
C LEU A 16 42.02 28.39 9.57
N LEU A 17 42.74 28.45 8.45
CA LEU A 17 42.19 28.29 7.12
C LEU A 17 41.52 26.89 6.97
N LEU A 18 42.22 25.83 7.39
CA LEU A 18 41.70 24.46 7.37
C LEU A 18 40.46 24.33 8.25
N GLY A 19 40.46 24.95 9.40
CA GLY A 19 39.31 24.99 10.32
C GLY A 19 38.11 25.68 9.70
N VAL A 20 38.28 26.80 9.01
CA VAL A 20 37.21 27.52 8.28
C VAL A 20 36.64 26.63 7.14
N ILE A 21 37.53 25.98 6.38
CA ILE A 21 37.10 25.04 5.32
C ILE A 21 36.30 23.87 5.92
N CYS A 22 36.77 23.26 7.01
CA CYS A 22 36.03 22.19 7.69
C CYS A 22 34.68 22.67 8.21
N VAL A 23 34.60 23.85 8.81
CA VAL A 23 33.35 24.45 9.30
C VAL A 23 32.41 24.73 8.14
N THR A 24 32.88 25.30 7.01
CA THR A 24 32.05 25.52 5.83
C THR A 24 31.56 24.21 5.20
N PHE A 25 32.39 23.16 5.20
CA PHE A 25 31.95 21.82 4.78
C PHE A 25 30.89 21.24 5.72
N VAL A 26 31.11 21.32 7.04
CA VAL A 26 30.14 20.83 8.03
C VAL A 26 28.82 21.62 7.94
N VAL A 27 28.87 22.94 7.76
CA VAL A 27 27.67 23.77 7.59
C VAL A 27 27.00 23.51 6.24
N SER A 28 27.76 23.37 5.15
CA SER A 28 27.23 23.13 3.80
C SER A 28 26.66 21.73 3.64
N PHE A 29 27.30 20.71 4.18
CA PHE A 29 26.87 19.31 4.08
C PHE A 29 26.11 18.79 5.31
N GLY A 30 26.37 19.34 6.50
CA GLY A 30 25.76 18.88 7.76
C GLY A 30 24.38 19.47 8.02
N VAL A 31 24.11 20.70 7.62
CA VAL A 31 22.81 21.37 7.86
C VAL A 31 21.83 21.17 6.72
N GLY A 32 22.33 20.89 5.51
CA GLY A 32 21.50 20.73 4.30
C GLY A 32 21.13 19.29 3.95
N SER A 33 21.84 18.28 4.47
CA SER A 33 21.68 16.88 4.03
C SER A 33 20.94 15.96 5.01
N PHE A 34 20.71 16.39 6.23
CA PHE A 34 20.00 15.59 7.24
C PHE A 34 18.54 16.01 7.48
N GLY A 35 18.03 16.99 6.76
CA GLY A 35 16.61 17.24 6.67
C GLY A 35 16.01 16.20 5.74
N ASP A 36 15.32 15.20 6.31
CA ASP A 36 14.39 14.33 5.57
C ASP A 36 13.50 15.24 4.73
N ARG A 37 13.82 15.44 3.44
CA ARG A 37 12.96 16.20 2.53
C ARG A 37 11.67 15.41 2.48
N LYS A 38 10.65 15.92 3.15
CA LYS A 38 9.30 15.37 3.08
C LYS A 38 8.86 15.50 1.62
N GLU A 39 9.09 14.46 0.82
CA GLU A 39 8.55 14.40 -0.53
C GLU A 39 7.04 14.23 -0.45
N VAL A 40 6.32 15.32 -0.64
CA VAL A 40 4.86 15.36 -0.64
C VAL A 40 4.38 14.96 -2.04
N ILE A 41 3.56 13.92 -2.16
CA ILE A 41 2.99 13.46 -3.43
C ILE A 41 1.57 14.00 -3.65
N ALA A 42 0.86 14.32 -2.58
CA ALA A 42 -0.46 14.93 -2.65
C ALA A 42 -0.78 15.73 -1.38
N LYS A 43 -1.75 16.64 -1.50
CA LYS A 43 -2.35 17.37 -0.37
C LYS A 43 -3.86 17.21 -0.43
N VAL A 44 -4.45 16.81 0.70
CA VAL A 44 -5.89 16.62 0.87
C VAL A 44 -6.35 17.56 1.98
N ASN A 45 -7.05 18.64 1.65
CA ASN A 45 -7.49 19.65 2.61
C ASN A 45 -6.40 20.14 3.58
N GLY A 46 -5.16 20.30 3.08
CA GLY A 46 -4.02 20.75 3.88
C GLY A 46 -3.18 19.63 4.52
N ARG A 47 -3.68 18.41 4.61
CA ARG A 47 -2.90 17.24 5.05
C ARG A 47 -2.02 16.72 3.92
N GLU A 48 -0.80 16.37 4.24
CA GLU A 48 0.22 15.96 3.27
C GLU A 48 0.33 14.44 3.22
N ILE A 49 0.21 13.87 2.01
CA ILE A 49 0.54 12.46 1.76
C ILE A 49 2.01 12.42 1.33
N LEU A 50 2.83 11.71 2.10
CA LEU A 50 4.26 11.63 1.86
C LEU A 50 4.60 10.42 0.98
N LEU A 51 5.59 10.59 0.12
CA LEU A 51 6.08 9.51 -0.75
C LEU A 51 6.56 8.29 0.05
N LYS A 52 7.20 8.51 1.21
CA LYS A 52 7.64 7.42 2.08
C LYS A 52 6.48 6.55 2.57
N ASP A 53 5.36 7.18 2.94
CA ASP A 53 4.18 6.48 3.45
C ASP A 53 3.48 5.72 2.32
N TYR A 54 3.38 6.32 1.14
CA TYR A 54 2.89 5.65 -0.06
C TYR A 54 3.75 4.42 -0.43
N ARG A 55 5.07 4.56 -0.45
CA ARG A 55 5.98 3.43 -0.74
C ARG A 55 5.78 2.29 0.26
N LYS A 56 5.66 2.62 1.55
CA LYS A 56 5.42 1.64 2.60
C LYS A 56 4.07 0.93 2.41
N ALA A 57 3.00 1.68 2.17
CA ALA A 57 1.67 1.12 1.91
C ALA A 57 1.65 0.21 0.67
N TYR A 58 2.28 0.65 -0.42
CA TYR A 58 2.41 -0.14 -1.64
C TYR A 58 3.18 -1.44 -1.41
N GLN A 59 4.33 -1.38 -0.72
CA GLN A 59 5.14 -2.56 -0.42
C GLN A 59 4.38 -3.56 0.46
N ASN A 60 3.69 -3.09 1.48
CA ASN A 60 2.89 -3.94 2.36
C ASN A 60 1.78 -4.64 1.57
N ARG A 61 1.11 -3.92 0.67
CA ARG A 61 0.04 -4.50 -0.15
C ARG A 61 0.58 -5.52 -1.15
N LEU A 62 1.70 -5.21 -1.79
CA LEU A 62 2.37 -6.12 -2.71
C LEU A 62 2.85 -7.39 -1.99
N GLN A 63 3.38 -7.26 -0.77
CA GLN A 63 3.79 -8.41 0.04
C GLN A 63 2.59 -9.31 0.40
N SER A 64 1.45 -8.72 0.74
CA SER A 64 0.21 -9.49 0.99
C SER A 64 -0.25 -10.24 -0.27
N LEU A 65 -0.15 -9.60 -1.46
CA LEU A 65 -0.45 -10.27 -2.73
C LEU A 65 0.53 -11.42 -3.01
N ARG A 66 1.82 -11.25 -2.72
CA ARG A 66 2.82 -12.32 -2.88
C ARG A 66 2.55 -13.51 -1.97
N GLN A 67 2.07 -13.28 -0.75
CA GLN A 67 1.66 -14.36 0.14
C GLN A 67 0.43 -15.13 -0.40
N GLN A 68 -0.48 -14.44 -1.08
CA GLN A 68 -1.72 -15.02 -1.59
C GLN A 68 -1.57 -15.66 -2.98
N PHE A 69 -0.81 -15.05 -3.90
CA PHE A 69 -0.73 -15.40 -5.32
C PHE A 69 0.66 -15.92 -5.75
N GLY A 70 1.64 -15.96 -4.83
CA GLY A 70 3.00 -16.42 -5.13
C GLY A 70 3.65 -15.63 -6.27
N GLU A 71 4.19 -16.37 -7.26
CA GLU A 71 4.91 -15.79 -8.41
C GLU A 71 4.01 -14.93 -9.33
N ASN A 72 2.70 -15.14 -9.33
CA ASN A 72 1.76 -14.37 -10.15
C ASN A 72 1.38 -13.01 -9.55
N ALA A 73 1.85 -12.70 -8.34
CA ALA A 73 1.46 -11.49 -7.62
C ALA A 73 1.81 -10.19 -8.34
N ASP A 74 2.98 -10.13 -8.98
CA ASP A 74 3.42 -8.91 -9.67
C ASP A 74 2.57 -8.65 -10.94
N ALA A 75 2.26 -9.69 -11.72
CA ALA A 75 1.37 -9.58 -12.87
C ALA A 75 -0.06 -9.21 -12.44
N PHE A 76 -0.55 -9.79 -11.34
CA PHE A 76 -1.85 -9.45 -10.78
C PHE A 76 -1.89 -8.00 -10.26
N ALA A 77 -0.82 -7.55 -9.59
CA ALA A 77 -0.69 -6.18 -9.12
C ALA A 77 -0.74 -5.15 -10.27
N GLU A 78 -0.15 -5.45 -11.41
CA GLU A 78 -0.23 -4.62 -12.62
C GLU A 78 -1.65 -4.64 -13.21
N GLN A 79 -2.26 -5.81 -13.32
CA GLN A 79 -3.63 -5.96 -13.85
C GLN A 79 -4.66 -5.14 -13.07
N ILE A 80 -4.52 -5.09 -11.73
CA ILE A 80 -5.42 -4.32 -10.86
C ILE A 80 -5.02 -2.86 -10.70
N ASN A 81 -3.96 -2.39 -11.35
CA ASN A 81 -3.38 -1.06 -11.15
C ASN A 81 -3.10 -0.76 -9.67
N LEU A 82 -2.41 -1.68 -8.98
CA LEU A 82 -2.18 -1.60 -7.53
C LEU A 82 -1.63 -0.24 -7.09
N ARG A 83 -0.76 0.37 -7.87
CA ARG A 83 -0.17 1.69 -7.56
C ARG A 83 -1.23 2.77 -7.39
N GLN A 84 -2.14 2.84 -8.34
CA GLN A 84 -3.23 3.80 -8.32
C GLN A 84 -4.21 3.52 -7.19
N ARG A 85 -4.59 2.26 -6.99
CA ARG A 85 -5.50 1.85 -5.91
C ARG A 85 -4.97 2.18 -4.52
N VAL A 86 -3.67 1.95 -4.28
CA VAL A 86 -3.05 2.32 -3.00
C VAL A 86 -3.05 3.84 -2.80
N PHE A 87 -2.77 4.59 -3.85
CA PHE A 87 -2.80 6.05 -3.78
C PHE A 87 -4.21 6.59 -3.51
N GLU A 88 -5.21 6.11 -4.24
CA GLU A 88 -6.63 6.45 -4.02
C GLU A 88 -7.09 6.07 -2.61
N GLN A 89 -6.72 4.88 -2.13
CA GLN A 89 -7.02 4.45 -0.76
C GLN A 89 -6.43 5.38 0.30
N MET A 90 -5.21 5.90 0.08
CA MET A 90 -4.61 6.87 0.99
C MET A 90 -5.36 8.20 0.98
N ILE A 91 -5.80 8.67 -0.19
CA ILE A 91 -6.65 9.87 -0.30
C ILE A 91 -7.97 9.67 0.45
N ASP A 92 -8.65 8.55 0.21
CA ASP A 92 -9.91 8.23 0.88
C ASP A 92 -9.74 8.16 2.41
N GLN A 93 -8.63 7.60 2.88
CA GLN A 93 -8.33 7.53 4.31
C GLN A 93 -8.13 8.92 4.92
N GLU A 94 -7.42 9.82 4.22
CA GLU A 94 -7.26 11.21 4.66
C GLU A 94 -8.60 11.97 4.67
N LEU A 95 -9.44 11.77 3.64
CA LEU A 95 -10.77 12.38 3.59
C LEU A 95 -11.65 11.92 4.76
N LEU A 96 -11.63 10.62 5.06
CA LEU A 96 -12.37 10.07 6.20
C LEU A 96 -11.83 10.59 7.54
N ALA A 97 -10.52 10.75 7.67
CA ALA A 97 -9.91 11.31 8.88
C ALA A 97 -10.31 12.78 9.09
N ILE A 98 -10.31 13.57 8.01
CA ILE A 98 -10.75 14.96 8.03
C ILE A 98 -12.23 15.05 8.42
N GLU A 99 -13.09 14.21 7.86
CA GLU A 99 -14.50 14.20 8.18
C GLU A 99 -14.76 13.75 9.62
N ALA A 100 -14.01 12.77 10.11
CA ALA A 100 -14.09 12.36 11.52
C ALA A 100 -13.75 13.53 12.47
N GLU A 101 -12.74 14.35 12.11
CA GLU A 101 -12.41 15.56 12.86
C GLU A 101 -13.50 16.63 12.79
N ASN A 102 -14.05 16.88 11.59
CA ASN A 102 -15.16 17.83 11.40
C ASN A 102 -16.37 17.46 12.26
N MET A 103 -16.61 16.15 12.44
CA MET A 103 -17.66 15.64 13.31
C MET A 103 -17.25 15.59 14.80
N ASN A 104 -16.06 16.08 15.16
CA ASN A 104 -15.51 16.04 16.52
C ASN A 104 -15.47 14.62 17.11
N LEU A 105 -15.18 13.61 16.27
CA LEU A 105 -15.00 12.24 16.73
C LEU A 105 -13.59 12.09 17.33
N GLU A 106 -13.56 11.73 18.60
CA GLU A 106 -12.31 11.50 19.32
C GLU A 106 -12.19 10.04 19.75
N ALA A 107 -10.95 9.54 19.77
CA ALA A 107 -10.62 8.26 20.38
C ALA A 107 -10.19 8.52 21.83
N THR A 108 -10.91 7.95 22.78
CA THR A 108 -10.57 8.06 24.20
C THR A 108 -9.35 7.21 24.54
N ASP A 109 -8.64 7.53 25.62
CA ASP A 109 -7.51 6.72 26.08
C ASP A 109 -7.93 5.29 26.46
N LEU A 110 -9.16 5.12 26.91
CA LEU A 110 -9.71 3.79 27.21
C LEU A 110 -9.84 2.93 25.94
N GLU A 111 -10.43 3.50 24.89
CA GLU A 111 -10.56 2.81 23.61
C GLU A 111 -9.21 2.46 22.98
N LEU A 112 -8.25 3.39 23.07
CA LEU A 112 -6.89 3.14 22.61
C LEU A 112 -6.24 1.98 23.39
N GLN A 113 -6.35 1.98 24.71
CA GLN A 113 -5.80 0.92 25.55
C GLN A 113 -6.48 -0.43 25.27
N GLU A 114 -7.78 -0.46 25.08
CA GLU A 114 -8.51 -1.68 24.71
C GLU A 114 -8.05 -2.21 23.36
N GLU A 115 -7.92 -1.33 22.35
CA GLU A 115 -7.44 -1.71 21.04
C GLU A 115 -6.03 -2.31 21.10
N ILE A 116 -5.10 -1.67 21.83
CA ILE A 116 -3.72 -2.17 22.01
C ILE A 116 -3.72 -3.53 22.74
N ARG A 117 -4.53 -3.67 23.78
CA ARG A 117 -4.60 -4.92 24.58
C ARG A 117 -5.17 -6.09 23.78
N ASN A 118 -6.06 -5.81 22.86
CA ASN A 118 -6.71 -6.83 22.03
C ASN A 118 -5.83 -7.30 20.86
N GLN A 119 -4.70 -6.64 20.57
CA GLN A 119 -3.80 -7.09 19.51
C GLN A 119 -3.02 -8.35 19.93
N PRO A 120 -3.18 -9.48 19.21
CA PRO A 120 -2.57 -10.76 19.62
C PRO A 120 -1.04 -10.71 19.72
N TYR A 121 -0.39 -9.89 18.89
CA TYR A 121 1.07 -9.76 18.86
C TYR A 121 1.65 -8.97 20.02
N PHE A 122 0.80 -8.35 20.87
CA PHE A 122 1.20 -7.70 22.14
C PHE A 122 0.83 -8.54 23.35
N GLN A 123 0.38 -9.78 23.13
CA GLN A 123 -0.06 -10.66 24.19
C GLN A 123 0.98 -11.75 24.49
N LYS A 124 1.07 -12.12 25.74
CA LYS A 124 1.78 -13.29 26.23
C LYS A 124 0.78 -14.13 27.03
N ASP A 125 0.67 -15.41 26.70
CA ASP A 125 -0.30 -16.33 27.35
C ASP A 125 -1.76 -15.81 27.29
N GLY A 126 -2.13 -15.13 26.20
CA GLY A 126 -3.47 -14.59 25.98
C GLY A 126 -3.78 -13.28 26.71
N ASN A 127 -2.83 -12.69 27.42
CA ASN A 127 -2.98 -11.43 28.10
C ASN A 127 -1.98 -10.39 27.56
N PHE A 128 -2.37 -9.13 27.56
CA PHE A 128 -1.49 -8.04 27.20
C PHE A 128 -0.23 -8.03 28.06
N ASP A 129 0.94 -7.97 27.41
CA ASP A 129 2.23 -7.87 28.06
C ASP A 129 2.99 -6.63 27.60
N PHE A 130 3.26 -5.72 28.53
CA PHE A 130 3.91 -4.45 28.25
C PHE A 130 5.35 -4.59 27.74
N GLU A 131 6.07 -5.62 28.18
CA GLU A 131 7.43 -5.89 27.70
C GLU A 131 7.40 -6.37 26.24
N THR A 132 6.48 -7.27 25.92
CA THR A 132 6.22 -7.73 24.54
C THR A 132 5.85 -6.55 23.66
N TYR A 133 4.93 -5.68 24.11
CA TYR A 133 4.56 -4.46 23.37
C TYR A 133 5.76 -3.59 23.02
N ASN A 134 6.60 -3.23 24.01
CA ASN A 134 7.79 -2.42 23.76
C ASN A 134 8.80 -3.14 22.84
N THR A 135 8.97 -4.45 23.02
CA THR A 135 9.88 -5.26 22.21
C THR A 135 9.44 -5.30 20.74
N VAL A 136 8.18 -5.53 20.49
CA VAL A 136 7.62 -5.56 19.13
C VAL A 136 7.78 -4.20 18.43
N LEU A 137 7.46 -3.09 19.11
CA LEU A 137 7.64 -1.76 18.54
C LEU A 137 9.11 -1.46 18.24
N SER A 138 10.02 -1.76 19.19
CA SER A 138 11.44 -1.49 19.02
C SER A 138 12.08 -2.32 17.90
N GLN A 139 11.72 -3.59 17.78
CA GLN A 139 12.20 -4.47 16.71
C GLN A 139 11.74 -3.97 15.32
N ASN A 140 10.56 -3.39 15.25
CA ASN A 140 10.02 -2.78 14.03
C ASN A 140 10.45 -1.32 13.85
N ARG A 141 11.27 -0.77 14.75
CA ARG A 141 11.73 0.64 14.74
C ARG A 141 10.59 1.64 14.75
N ILE A 142 9.51 1.31 15.45
CA ILE A 142 8.32 2.16 15.58
C ILE A 142 8.41 2.90 16.92
N VAL A 143 8.27 4.22 16.88
CA VAL A 143 8.17 5.05 18.09
C VAL A 143 6.77 4.85 18.68
N ARG A 144 6.71 4.54 19.98
CA ARG A 144 5.45 4.26 20.67
C ARG A 144 4.42 5.38 20.48
N GLN A 145 4.83 6.62 20.63
CA GLN A 145 3.93 7.77 20.46
C GLN A 145 3.35 7.83 19.05
N GLU A 146 4.18 7.64 18.03
CA GLU A 146 3.72 7.63 16.63
C GLU A 146 2.72 6.49 16.35
N TYR A 147 2.95 5.33 16.97
CA TYR A 147 2.02 4.20 16.87
C TYR A 147 0.67 4.51 17.52
N GLU A 148 0.70 5.03 18.75
CA GLU A 148 -0.51 5.37 19.51
C GLU A 148 -1.30 6.49 18.83
N ASP A 149 -0.63 7.51 18.27
CA ASP A 149 -1.26 8.59 17.53
C ASP A 149 -1.90 8.09 16.22
N SER A 150 -1.19 7.24 15.48
CA SER A 150 -1.72 6.59 14.28
C SER A 150 -2.96 5.74 14.59
N LEU A 151 -2.93 5.00 15.70
CA LEU A 151 -4.06 4.17 16.12
C LEU A 151 -5.26 5.01 16.57
N ARG A 152 -5.03 6.17 17.19
CA ARG A 152 -6.11 7.13 17.51
C ARG A 152 -6.82 7.63 16.24
N GLU A 153 -6.06 8.00 15.21
CA GLU A 153 -6.62 8.42 13.93
C GLU A 153 -7.45 7.28 13.30
N GLU A 154 -6.93 6.05 13.33
CA GLU A 154 -7.67 4.89 12.82
C GLU A 154 -8.98 4.65 13.58
N LEU A 155 -8.96 4.79 14.92
CA LEU A 155 -10.14 4.66 15.76
C LEU A 155 -11.21 5.72 15.44
N LYS A 156 -10.81 6.98 15.18
CA LYS A 156 -11.73 8.05 14.76
C LYS A 156 -12.42 7.70 13.45
N VAL A 157 -11.65 7.26 12.44
CA VAL A 157 -12.18 6.84 11.14
C VAL A 157 -13.11 5.63 11.29
N ARG A 158 -12.76 4.68 12.15
CA ARG A 158 -13.61 3.51 12.46
C ARG A 158 -14.94 3.92 13.09
N LYS A 159 -14.93 4.90 13.99
CA LYS A 159 -16.16 5.49 14.56
C LYS A 159 -17.03 6.13 13.49
N LEU A 160 -16.43 6.93 12.60
CA LEU A 160 -17.15 7.52 11.48
C LEU A 160 -17.82 6.46 10.60
N LYS A 161 -17.08 5.45 10.19
CA LYS A 161 -17.62 4.34 9.39
C LYS A 161 -18.75 3.62 10.11
N LYS A 162 -18.63 3.41 11.43
CA LYS A 162 -19.68 2.80 12.24
C LYS A 162 -20.94 3.66 12.29
N LEU A 163 -20.80 4.98 12.44
CA LEU A 163 -21.94 5.91 12.43
C LEU A 163 -22.67 5.90 11.09
N ILE A 164 -21.93 5.92 9.99
CA ILE A 164 -22.51 5.80 8.64
C ILE A 164 -23.22 4.46 8.48
N GLY A 165 -22.60 3.37 8.93
CA GLY A 165 -23.16 2.01 8.85
C GLY A 165 -24.43 1.81 9.66
N VAL A 166 -24.57 2.46 10.81
CA VAL A 166 -25.79 2.38 11.64
C VAL A 166 -27.03 2.96 10.93
N GLY A 167 -26.82 3.92 10.02
CA GLY A 167 -27.90 4.50 9.21
C GLY A 167 -28.37 3.62 8.05
N LEU A 168 -27.62 2.55 7.72
CA LEU A 168 -27.95 1.64 6.64
C LEU A 168 -28.85 0.52 7.17
N LEU A 169 -30.16 0.65 6.93
CA LEU A 169 -31.12 -0.41 7.22
C LEU A 169 -31.14 -1.37 6.04
N VAL A 170 -30.53 -2.54 6.20
CA VAL A 170 -30.65 -3.64 5.23
C VAL A 170 -31.93 -4.43 5.56
N SER A 171 -32.83 -4.56 4.58
CA SER A 171 -34.04 -5.33 4.75
C SER A 171 -33.76 -6.82 4.74
N SER A 172 -34.59 -7.63 5.41
CA SER A 172 -34.47 -9.09 5.37
C SER A 172 -34.56 -9.63 3.95
N ASN A 173 -35.38 -8.99 3.09
CA ASN A 173 -35.51 -9.40 1.68
C ASN A 173 -34.19 -9.20 0.91
N GLU A 174 -33.48 -8.08 1.13
CA GLU A 174 -32.15 -7.86 0.50
C GLU A 174 -31.12 -8.88 0.94
N VAL A 175 -31.15 -9.28 2.21
CA VAL A 175 -30.28 -10.34 2.74
C VAL A 175 -30.62 -11.66 2.06
N ASP A 176 -31.90 -12.00 1.96
CA ASP A 176 -32.35 -13.26 1.34
C ASP A 176 -32.02 -13.29 -0.17
N GLU A 177 -32.21 -12.19 -0.90
CA GLU A 177 -31.83 -12.09 -2.32
C GLU A 177 -30.32 -12.27 -2.49
N MET A 178 -29.50 -11.58 -1.68
CA MET A 178 -28.05 -11.71 -1.76
C MET A 178 -27.62 -13.15 -1.44
N TYR A 179 -28.20 -13.75 -0.40
CA TYR A 179 -27.93 -15.14 -0.04
C TYR A 179 -28.27 -16.10 -1.17
N GLN A 180 -29.42 -15.90 -1.84
CA GLN A 180 -29.82 -16.72 -2.99
C GLN A 180 -28.84 -16.56 -4.15
N LEU A 181 -28.43 -15.32 -4.50
CA LEU A 181 -27.46 -15.05 -5.55
C LEU A 181 -26.10 -15.72 -5.29
N GLU A 182 -25.59 -15.64 -4.06
CA GLU A 182 -24.29 -16.21 -3.70
C GLU A 182 -24.31 -17.75 -3.65
N ASN A 183 -25.47 -18.35 -3.29
CA ASN A 183 -25.61 -19.79 -3.14
C ASN A 183 -26.31 -20.48 -4.29
N GLN A 184 -26.69 -19.72 -5.36
CA GLN A 184 -27.34 -20.27 -6.53
C GLN A 184 -26.41 -21.23 -7.26
N LYS A 185 -26.87 -22.48 -7.40
CA LYS A 185 -26.19 -23.50 -8.18
C LYS A 185 -26.87 -23.61 -9.53
N ILE A 186 -26.12 -23.37 -10.59
CA ILE A 186 -26.59 -23.50 -11.97
C ILE A 186 -26.02 -24.80 -12.52
N GLN A 187 -26.90 -25.67 -13.05
CA GLN A 187 -26.49 -26.83 -13.80
C GLN A 187 -26.52 -26.50 -15.28
N ILE A 188 -25.37 -26.53 -15.92
CA ILE A 188 -25.24 -26.22 -17.36
C ILE A 188 -25.00 -27.52 -18.07
N GLY A 189 -25.87 -27.82 -19.06
CA GLY A 189 -25.64 -28.85 -20.07
C GLY A 189 -25.00 -28.19 -21.29
N TYR A 190 -23.91 -28.73 -21.80
CA TYR A 190 -23.31 -28.26 -23.04
C TYR A 190 -23.03 -29.42 -23.99
N LEU A 191 -23.13 -29.15 -25.29
CA LEU A 191 -22.70 -30.07 -26.35
C LEU A 191 -21.37 -29.52 -26.90
N HIS A 192 -20.35 -30.34 -26.78
CA HIS A 192 -19.02 -30.03 -27.33
C HIS A 192 -18.93 -30.67 -28.71
N PHE A 193 -18.80 -29.84 -29.76
CA PHE A 193 -18.53 -30.30 -31.12
C PHE A 193 -17.04 -30.16 -31.39
N ASP A 194 -16.32 -31.27 -31.43
CA ASP A 194 -14.93 -31.26 -31.82
C ASP A 194 -14.85 -31.25 -33.36
N PRO A 195 -14.30 -30.16 -33.95
CA PRO A 195 -14.17 -30.07 -35.41
C PRO A 195 -13.33 -31.19 -36.02
N GLN A 196 -12.38 -31.75 -35.26
CA GLN A 196 -11.47 -32.79 -35.71
C GLN A 196 -12.22 -34.10 -36.06
N VAL A 197 -13.33 -34.36 -35.37
CA VAL A 197 -14.14 -35.55 -35.64
C VAL A 197 -14.79 -35.48 -37.01
N PHE A 198 -15.03 -34.29 -37.54
CA PHE A 198 -15.71 -34.06 -38.84
C PHE A 198 -14.71 -33.97 -40.00
N ILE A 199 -13.43 -33.66 -39.75
CA ILE A 199 -12.41 -33.51 -40.79
C ILE A 199 -12.31 -34.73 -41.72
N PRO A 200 -12.31 -36.00 -41.22
CA PRO A 200 -12.21 -37.17 -42.09
C PRO A 200 -13.43 -37.35 -43.06
N GLY A 201 -14.56 -36.73 -42.71
CA GLY A 201 -15.77 -36.78 -43.52
C GLY A 201 -15.93 -35.62 -44.54
N VAL A 202 -15.03 -34.64 -44.50
CA VAL A 202 -15.06 -33.48 -45.38
C VAL A 202 -14.44 -33.83 -46.72
N VAL A 203 -15.26 -33.92 -47.77
CA VAL A 203 -14.79 -34.09 -49.15
C VAL A 203 -14.73 -32.74 -49.81
N ILE A 204 -13.50 -32.24 -50.00
CA ILE A 204 -13.29 -30.94 -50.69
C ILE A 204 -13.23 -31.19 -52.17
N LYS A 205 -14.06 -30.49 -52.94
CA LYS A 205 -14.08 -30.57 -54.43
C LYS A 205 -13.10 -29.54 -55.00
N ASP A 206 -12.44 -29.87 -56.10
CA ASP A 206 -11.45 -28.99 -56.75
C ASP A 206 -11.97 -27.59 -57.06
N GLY A 207 -13.27 -27.44 -57.34
CA GLY A 207 -13.89 -26.12 -57.55
C GLY A 207 -14.01 -25.26 -56.30
N GLU A 208 -14.21 -25.87 -55.12
CA GLU A 208 -14.37 -25.16 -53.83
C GLU A 208 -13.05 -24.57 -53.35
N VAL A 209 -11.94 -25.26 -53.57
CA VAL A 209 -10.59 -24.75 -53.25
C VAL A 209 -10.28 -23.50 -54.06
N ARG A 210 -10.62 -23.51 -55.34
CA ARG A 210 -10.36 -22.39 -56.25
C ARG A 210 -11.25 -21.18 -55.90
N GLN A 211 -12.51 -21.42 -55.59
CA GLN A 211 -13.43 -20.36 -55.13
C GLN A 211 -12.96 -19.72 -53.84
N TYR A 212 -12.60 -20.53 -52.85
CA TYR A 212 -12.08 -20.04 -51.58
C TYR A 212 -10.79 -19.20 -51.75
N PHE A 213 -9.90 -19.62 -52.63
CA PHE A 213 -8.66 -18.88 -52.93
C PHE A 213 -8.96 -17.52 -53.55
N GLU A 214 -9.90 -17.46 -54.52
CA GLU A 214 -10.26 -16.18 -55.14
C GLU A 214 -11.01 -15.23 -54.22
N GLU A 215 -11.85 -15.77 -53.31
CA GLU A 215 -12.57 -14.97 -52.32
C GLU A 215 -11.68 -14.44 -51.19
N ASN A 216 -10.55 -15.09 -50.89
CA ASN A 216 -9.64 -14.73 -49.79
C ASN A 216 -8.23 -14.29 -50.28
N ARG A 217 -8.13 -13.85 -51.53
CA ARG A 217 -6.84 -13.53 -52.18
C ARG A 217 -6.09 -12.35 -51.55
N ASP A 218 -6.84 -11.42 -50.93
CA ASP A 218 -6.34 -10.16 -50.34
C ASP A 218 -6.36 -10.19 -48.80
N ALA A 219 -6.49 -11.34 -48.13
CA ALA A 219 -6.54 -11.53 -46.68
C ALA A 219 -5.16 -11.79 -46.05
#